data_289e32c1bbee0600e929893ce9077878
#
_entry.id   289e32c1bbee0600e929893ce9077878
#
_cell.length_a   1.000
_cell.length_b   1.000
_cell.length_c   1.000
_cell.angle_alpha   90.00
_cell.angle_beta   90.00
_cell.angle_gamma   90.00
#
_symmetry.space_group_name_H-M   'P 1'
#
loop_
_entity.id
_entity.type
_entity.pdbx_description
1 polymer ?
#
loop_
_entity_poly.entity_id
_entity_poly.type
_entity_poly.pdbx_seq_one_letter_code
_entity_poly.pdbx_strand_id
1 'polypeptide(L)'
;MLSLRFICKASITHYNTLRRAGSNGLSSKGKRSMGLQCREGSSAVSSSLELEGGHMMRNTGLALLVLLSIAVGDARAQSWAEKMFSVTDHNFGTVARGADTVFKFEVTNPYKQDMTLTGVRSSCGCTSPTIENNTINTYQKAFLVAKFNTHTFVGLHGATLTVSFGAPYPAEVQVRVHGNIRGDVVFSPGAIEFGKVDEGELREQRINVSYAGRADWKIVDITNDNDYFEVEMAEAPRTSGKVNYNLTVRLKDNVPVGFIKDQLTVVTNDRRTDSQRIPLFVGGHVVPEISVTPETLVLGNVKAGEPITKKVVVRGKKPFKILDVNCGDNCFSFNTDQESKELHLVEITYRPGDQAGPVKVPVTITTDRPNRTAGLTVSAEVIAPPTPPASQVEVEVGKQSVIESNDAQVAETASVQ
;
A
#
# COMPACT_ATOMS: atom_id res chain seq x y z
N MET A 1 -5.77 30.10 -41.08
CA MET A 1 -6.35 29.21 -42.12
C MET A 1 -5.21 28.72 -43.03
N LEU A 2 -4.77 27.49 -42.87
CA LEU A 2 -4.18 26.67 -43.94
C LEU A 2 -3.99 25.26 -43.35
N SER A 3 -4.87 24.38 -43.78
CA SER A 3 -4.93 22.98 -43.40
C SER A 3 -4.02 22.22 -44.35
N LEU A 4 -3.00 21.50 -43.88
CA LEU A 4 -2.27 20.51 -44.62
C LEU A 4 -2.78 19.13 -44.25
N ARG A 5 -3.57 18.53 -45.13
CA ARG A 5 -3.99 17.13 -45.10
C ARG A 5 -2.92 16.29 -45.82
N PHE A 6 -2.29 15.39 -45.11
CA PHE A 6 -1.55 14.28 -45.73
C PHE A 6 -2.50 13.11 -45.94
N ILE A 7 -2.72 12.75 -47.21
CA ILE A 7 -3.45 11.55 -47.60
C ILE A 7 -2.41 10.50 -47.96
N CYS A 8 -2.26 9.46 -47.15
CA CYS A 8 -1.54 8.26 -47.53
C CYS A 8 -2.56 7.21 -48.00
N LYS A 9 -2.53 6.87 -49.30
CA LYS A 9 -3.34 5.79 -49.87
C LYS A 9 -2.60 4.47 -49.69
N ALA A 10 -3.14 3.55 -48.88
CA ALA A 10 -2.73 2.16 -48.82
C ALA A 10 -3.57 1.35 -49.81
N SER A 11 -2.94 0.72 -50.77
CA SER A 11 -3.57 -0.25 -51.67
C SER A 11 -3.54 -1.64 -51.04
N ILE A 12 -4.72 -2.18 -50.79
CA ILE A 12 -4.93 -3.57 -50.37
C ILE A 12 -5.12 -4.40 -51.62
N THR A 13 -4.23 -5.38 -51.87
CA THR A 13 -4.42 -6.38 -52.90
C THR A 13 -4.80 -7.70 -52.24
N HIS A 14 -6.04 -8.11 -52.42
CA HIS A 14 -6.54 -9.45 -52.10
C HIS A 14 -5.84 -10.50 -52.97
N TYR A 15 -5.35 -11.57 -52.37
CA TYR A 15 -5.12 -12.82 -53.05
C TYR A 15 -5.90 -13.96 -52.42
N ASN A 16 -6.73 -14.53 -53.22
CA ASN A 16 -7.62 -15.64 -52.95
C ASN A 16 -6.89 -16.98 -53.07
N THR A 17 -7.29 -17.88 -52.25
CA THR A 17 -6.98 -19.32 -52.15
C THR A 17 -7.12 -20.08 -53.46
N LEU A 18 -6.21 -21.05 -53.72
CA LEU A 18 -6.57 -22.35 -54.27
C LEU A 18 -5.50 -23.43 -53.96
N ARG A 19 -5.97 -24.58 -53.56
CA ARG A 19 -5.25 -25.84 -53.29
C ARG A 19 -4.64 -26.47 -54.56
N ARG A 20 -3.47 -27.11 -54.44
CA ARG A 20 -3.27 -28.57 -54.75
C ARG A 20 -1.79 -28.96 -54.75
N ALA A 21 -1.54 -30.00 -54.00
CA ALA A 21 -0.61 -31.14 -54.15
C ALA A 21 0.49 -31.13 -55.20
N GLY A 22 1.70 -31.58 -54.79
CA GLY A 22 2.56 -32.39 -55.68
C GLY A 22 4.05 -32.04 -55.63
N SER A 23 4.79 -32.87 -54.90
CA SER A 23 6.11 -33.42 -55.18
C SER A 23 7.26 -32.59 -55.83
N ASN A 24 8.41 -32.74 -55.18
CA ASN A 24 9.78 -32.90 -55.68
C ASN A 24 10.55 -31.71 -56.27
N GLY A 25 11.73 -31.50 -55.70
CA GLY A 25 12.94 -31.21 -56.46
C GLY A 25 13.67 -29.90 -56.18
N LEU A 26 14.77 -30.05 -55.51
CA LEU A 26 16.08 -29.39 -55.67
C LEU A 26 16.23 -27.96 -56.22
N SER A 27 17.04 -27.24 -55.46
CA SER A 27 18.21 -26.43 -55.95
C SER A 27 18.10 -24.93 -56.13
N SER A 28 18.97 -24.27 -55.41
CA SER A 28 19.86 -23.15 -55.73
C SER A 28 19.37 -21.69 -55.73
N LYS A 29 20.08 -20.98 -54.87
CA LYS A 29 20.68 -19.63 -55.03
C LYS A 29 19.87 -18.49 -55.66
N GLY A 30 19.77 -17.40 -54.89
CA GLY A 30 19.50 -16.08 -55.45
C GLY A 30 19.32 -14.99 -54.40
N LYS A 31 20.41 -14.43 -53.91
CA LYS A 31 20.42 -13.11 -53.23
C LYS A 31 20.00 -12.02 -54.23
N ARG A 32 19.02 -11.22 -53.90
CA ARG A 32 18.87 -9.87 -54.47
C ARG A 32 18.48 -8.89 -53.36
N SER A 33 19.42 -8.04 -53.04
CA SER A 33 19.24 -6.80 -52.31
C SER A 33 18.50 -5.80 -53.20
N MET A 34 17.42 -5.23 -52.67
CA MET A 34 16.78 -4.06 -53.26
C MET A 34 17.09 -2.85 -52.40
N GLY A 35 18.02 -2.03 -52.84
CA GLY A 35 18.28 -0.71 -52.31
C GLY A 35 17.22 0.29 -52.84
N LEU A 36 16.58 1.00 -51.93
CA LEU A 36 15.79 2.18 -52.27
C LEU A 36 16.69 3.42 -52.16
N GLN A 37 16.98 3.99 -53.32
CA GLN A 37 17.63 5.30 -53.47
C GLN A 37 16.56 6.39 -53.45
N CYS A 38 16.55 7.24 -52.42
CA CYS A 38 15.84 8.53 -52.50
C CYS A 38 16.73 9.56 -53.18
N ARG A 39 16.24 10.14 -54.26
CA ARG A 39 16.89 11.18 -55.05
C ARG A 39 16.41 12.54 -54.53
N GLU A 40 17.32 13.33 -54.00
CA GLU A 40 17.12 14.75 -53.67
C GLU A 40 17.06 15.56 -54.98
N GLY A 41 15.97 16.28 -55.14
CA GLY A 41 15.81 17.29 -56.19
C GLY A 41 15.96 18.69 -55.58
N SER A 42 17.11 19.28 -55.81
CA SER A 42 17.39 20.68 -55.52
C SER A 42 16.83 21.56 -56.64
N SER A 43 15.94 22.48 -56.34
CA SER A 43 15.64 23.63 -57.21
C SER A 43 15.63 24.91 -56.36
N ALA A 44 16.68 25.67 -56.53
CA ALA A 44 16.81 27.02 -56.01
C ALA A 44 15.90 27.98 -56.78
N VAL A 45 15.03 28.68 -56.07
CA VAL A 45 14.39 29.90 -56.57
C VAL A 45 14.78 31.02 -55.65
N SER A 46 15.65 31.89 -56.14
CA SER A 46 15.99 33.16 -55.54
C SER A 46 14.90 34.19 -55.89
N SER A 47 14.23 34.72 -54.89
CA SER A 47 13.51 35.99 -54.97
C SER A 47 13.86 36.88 -53.80
N SER A 48 14.61 37.93 -54.14
CA SER A 48 14.89 39.09 -53.34
C SER A 48 13.59 39.82 -53.01
N LEU A 49 13.33 40.01 -51.73
CA LEU A 49 12.37 40.97 -51.23
C LEU A 49 13.04 41.84 -50.16
N GLU A 50 13.03 43.11 -50.45
CA GLU A 50 13.61 44.20 -49.68
C GLU A 50 12.94 44.32 -48.29
N LEU A 51 13.74 44.71 -47.30
CA LEU A 51 13.32 45.03 -45.96
C LEU A 51 12.74 46.43 -45.87
N GLU A 52 11.46 46.55 -45.53
CA GLU A 52 10.92 47.75 -44.90
C GLU A 52 10.24 47.40 -43.60
N GLY A 53 10.54 48.13 -42.53
CA GLY A 53 9.67 48.38 -41.41
C GLY A 53 9.98 47.70 -40.08
N GLY A 54 10.92 48.27 -39.35
CA GLY A 54 11.38 47.86 -38.01
C GLY A 54 10.44 48.13 -36.83
N HIS A 55 9.11 47.96 -36.92
CA HIS A 55 8.22 48.15 -35.78
C HIS A 55 7.36 46.94 -35.39
N MET A 56 7.39 45.84 -36.15
CA MET A 56 6.52 44.68 -35.90
C MET A 56 7.17 43.58 -35.04
N MET A 57 8.49 43.60 -34.83
CA MET A 57 9.21 42.56 -34.05
C MET A 57 9.15 42.74 -32.52
N ARG A 58 8.71 43.88 -32.00
CA ARG A 58 8.68 44.12 -30.54
C ARG A 58 7.43 43.58 -29.89
N ASN A 59 6.30 43.47 -30.61
CA ASN A 59 5.06 42.93 -30.08
C ASN A 59 4.90 41.42 -30.22
N THR A 60 5.56 40.78 -31.23
CA THR A 60 5.55 39.32 -31.37
C THR A 60 6.41 38.64 -30.34
N GLY A 61 7.51 39.22 -29.89
CA GLY A 61 8.35 38.70 -28.80
C GLY A 61 7.63 38.70 -27.45
N LEU A 62 6.84 39.73 -27.18
CA LEU A 62 6.07 39.84 -25.94
C LEU A 62 4.90 38.89 -25.91
N ALA A 63 4.21 38.64 -27.06
CA ALA A 63 3.14 37.66 -27.18
C ALA A 63 3.62 36.21 -27.04
N LEU A 64 4.84 35.89 -27.51
CA LEU A 64 5.44 34.57 -27.36
C LEU A 64 5.87 34.31 -25.92
N LEU A 65 6.37 35.32 -25.20
CA LEU A 65 6.76 35.26 -23.78
C LEU A 65 5.52 35.07 -22.86
N VAL A 66 4.40 35.73 -23.19
CA VAL A 66 3.13 35.56 -22.47
C VAL A 66 2.49 34.20 -22.74
N LEU A 67 2.60 33.67 -23.95
CA LEU A 67 2.14 32.31 -24.26
C LEU A 67 2.99 31.22 -23.61
N LEU A 68 4.30 31.43 -23.41
CA LEU A 68 5.20 30.50 -22.73
C LEU A 68 4.98 30.49 -21.21
N SER A 69 4.50 31.59 -20.62
CA SER A 69 4.22 31.67 -19.18
C SER A 69 2.91 31.01 -18.74
N ILE A 70 2.00 30.70 -19.67
CA ILE A 70 0.73 30.03 -19.36
C ILE A 70 0.89 28.49 -19.31
N ALA A 71 1.97 27.95 -19.89
CA ALA A 71 2.20 26.49 -19.96
C ALA A 71 2.84 25.86 -18.72
N VAL A 72 3.19 26.65 -17.67
CA VAL A 72 3.93 26.14 -16.49
C VAL A 72 3.01 25.90 -15.28
N GLY A 73 1.68 26.08 -15.44
CA GLY A 73 0.72 26.02 -14.32
C GLY A 73 0.36 24.65 -13.80
N ASP A 74 0.49 23.57 -14.59
CA ASP A 74 -0.12 22.28 -14.26
C ASP A 74 0.77 21.31 -13.46
N ALA A 75 2.08 21.57 -13.34
CA ALA A 75 3.01 20.64 -12.69
C ALA A 75 2.94 20.64 -11.15
N ARG A 76 2.28 21.61 -10.52
CA ARG A 76 2.21 21.71 -9.05
C ARG A 76 0.93 21.14 -8.44
N ALA A 77 -0.11 20.96 -9.22
CA ALA A 77 -1.42 20.49 -8.71
C ALA A 77 -1.44 19.00 -8.33
N GLN A 78 -0.56 18.17 -8.92
CA GLN A 78 -0.54 16.72 -8.72
C GLN A 78 0.33 16.25 -7.54
N SER A 79 1.27 17.09 -7.06
CA SER A 79 2.25 16.68 -6.02
C SER A 79 1.62 16.32 -4.67
N TRP A 80 0.42 16.82 -4.36
CA TRP A 80 -0.27 16.51 -3.11
C TRP A 80 -0.82 15.07 -3.11
N ALA A 81 -1.36 14.60 -4.24
CA ALA A 81 -1.94 13.26 -4.37
C ALA A 81 -0.84 12.17 -4.40
N GLU A 82 0.33 12.45 -5.00
CA GLU A 82 1.47 11.54 -4.97
C GLU A 82 1.98 11.29 -3.55
N LYS A 83 1.92 12.29 -2.66
CA LYS A 83 2.31 12.16 -1.24
C LYS A 83 1.43 11.21 -0.44
N MET A 84 0.26 10.85 -0.96
CA MET A 84 -0.63 9.87 -0.35
C MET A 84 -0.14 8.43 -0.57
N PHE A 85 0.70 8.19 -1.57
CA PHE A 85 1.25 6.87 -1.86
C PHE A 85 2.55 6.64 -1.11
N SER A 86 2.66 5.50 -0.44
CA SER A 86 3.91 5.09 0.23
C SER A 86 5.01 4.78 -0.78
N VAL A 87 4.64 4.18 -1.92
CA VAL A 87 5.50 3.89 -3.06
C VAL A 87 4.71 4.07 -4.37
N THR A 88 5.39 4.44 -5.46
CA THR A 88 4.78 4.65 -6.78
C THR A 88 5.34 3.72 -7.86
N ASP A 89 6.29 2.85 -7.50
CA ASP A 89 6.85 1.83 -8.39
C ASP A 89 7.00 0.51 -7.65
N HIS A 90 6.66 -0.60 -8.31
CA HIS A 90 6.85 -1.93 -7.76
C HIS A 90 7.36 -2.89 -8.83
N ASN A 91 8.45 -3.60 -8.50
CA ASN A 91 9.01 -4.66 -9.30
C ASN A 91 8.66 -6.02 -8.71
N PHE A 92 7.86 -6.80 -9.41
CA PHE A 92 7.54 -8.18 -9.04
C PHE A 92 8.72 -9.14 -9.17
N GLY A 93 9.84 -8.69 -9.73
CA GLY A 93 10.99 -9.54 -10.00
C GLY A 93 10.72 -10.58 -11.07
N THR A 94 11.32 -11.77 -10.91
CA THR A 94 11.09 -12.92 -11.79
C THR A 94 10.09 -13.86 -11.14
N VAL A 95 8.93 -14.02 -11.76
CA VAL A 95 7.82 -14.83 -11.25
C VAL A 95 7.54 -16.03 -12.16
N ALA A 96 7.00 -17.12 -11.59
CA ALA A 96 6.59 -18.27 -12.36
C ALA A 96 5.28 -18.00 -13.12
N ARG A 97 5.10 -18.67 -14.25
CA ARG A 97 3.81 -18.68 -14.93
C ARG A 97 2.74 -19.33 -14.05
N GLY A 98 1.56 -18.72 -14.02
CA GLY A 98 0.45 -19.17 -13.19
C GLY A 98 0.54 -18.72 -11.74
N ALA A 99 1.64 -18.11 -11.28
CA ALA A 99 1.75 -17.60 -9.92
C ALA A 99 0.74 -16.48 -9.68
N ASP A 100 0.06 -16.52 -8.53
CA ASP A 100 -0.80 -15.43 -8.09
C ASP A 100 0.07 -14.30 -7.55
N THR A 101 0.25 -13.27 -8.37
CA THR A 101 1.18 -12.17 -8.12
C THR A 101 0.38 -10.90 -7.91
N VAL A 102 0.34 -10.43 -6.67
CA VAL A 102 -0.45 -9.27 -6.24
C VAL A 102 0.41 -8.33 -5.41
N PHE A 103 0.31 -7.04 -5.67
CA PHE A 103 0.90 -6.01 -4.83
C PHE A 103 -0.16 -4.98 -4.44
N LYS A 104 -0.13 -4.53 -3.17
CA LYS A 104 -1.03 -3.53 -2.62
C LYS A 104 -0.26 -2.23 -2.37
N PHE A 105 -0.52 -1.23 -3.21
CA PHE A 105 -0.04 0.12 -2.93
C PHE A 105 -0.89 0.71 -1.81
N GLU A 106 -0.24 1.12 -0.74
CA GLU A 106 -0.90 1.83 0.36
C GLU A 106 -1.09 3.29 -0.01
N VAL A 107 -2.32 3.76 0.14
CA VAL A 107 -2.73 5.15 -0.08
C VAL A 107 -3.23 5.69 1.25
N THR A 108 -2.47 6.57 1.87
CA THR A 108 -2.80 7.17 3.18
C THR A 108 -3.28 8.60 2.97
N ASN A 109 -4.38 8.97 3.60
CA ASN A 109 -4.86 10.34 3.59
C ASN A 109 -4.23 11.15 4.75
N PRO A 110 -3.21 12.02 4.50
CA PRO A 110 -2.61 12.85 5.55
C PRO A 110 -3.37 14.14 5.81
N TYR A 111 -4.49 14.38 5.12
CA TYR A 111 -5.25 15.62 5.14
C TYR A 111 -6.47 15.50 6.06
N LYS A 112 -6.98 16.66 6.53
CA LYS A 112 -8.18 16.74 7.40
C LYS A 112 -9.51 16.55 6.64
N GLN A 113 -9.46 16.43 5.33
CA GLN A 113 -10.64 16.25 4.47
C GLN A 113 -10.64 14.82 3.91
N ASP A 114 -11.83 14.25 3.79
CA ASP A 114 -12.00 12.94 3.18
C ASP A 114 -11.69 13.01 1.68
N MET A 115 -10.97 12.02 1.17
CA MET A 115 -10.56 11.92 -0.22
C MET A 115 -11.31 10.78 -0.92
N THR A 116 -11.71 11.00 -2.17
CA THR A 116 -12.41 9.98 -2.95
C THR A 116 -11.56 9.52 -4.13
N LEU A 117 -11.40 8.21 -4.27
CA LEU A 117 -10.83 7.56 -5.45
C LEU A 117 -11.97 7.25 -6.42
N THR A 118 -11.96 7.84 -7.61
CA THR A 118 -13.03 7.67 -8.61
C THR A 118 -12.80 6.50 -9.54
N GLY A 119 -11.56 6.05 -9.66
CA GLY A 119 -11.24 4.89 -10.50
C GLY A 119 -9.75 4.68 -10.70
N VAL A 120 -9.44 3.58 -11.36
CA VAL A 120 -8.09 3.25 -11.80
C VAL A 120 -8.13 2.62 -13.19
N ARG A 121 -7.16 2.98 -14.02
CA ARG A 121 -6.98 2.37 -15.35
C ARG A 121 -5.55 1.88 -15.52
N SER A 122 -5.40 0.78 -16.24
CA SER A 122 -4.10 0.19 -16.58
C SER A 122 -3.73 0.51 -18.02
N SER A 123 -2.47 0.78 -18.29
CA SER A 123 -1.94 0.99 -19.65
C SER A 123 -1.86 -0.29 -20.48
N CYS A 124 -1.92 -1.47 -19.86
CA CYS A 124 -1.95 -2.76 -20.55
C CYS A 124 -2.78 -3.81 -19.79
N GLY A 125 -3.22 -4.85 -20.51
CA GLY A 125 -3.93 -5.99 -19.91
C GLY A 125 -3.05 -6.93 -19.07
N CYS A 126 -1.75 -6.66 -18.99
CA CYS A 126 -0.82 -7.46 -18.18
C CYS A 126 -0.97 -7.21 -16.66
N THR A 127 -1.70 -6.18 -16.26
CA THR A 127 -2.01 -5.90 -14.87
C THR A 127 -3.46 -5.45 -14.73
N SER A 128 -4.18 -6.08 -13.82
CA SER A 128 -5.57 -5.73 -13.47
C SER A 128 -5.57 -5.01 -12.13
N PRO A 129 -5.82 -3.68 -12.12
CA PRO A 129 -5.90 -2.92 -10.88
C PRO A 129 -7.31 -2.92 -10.30
N THR A 130 -7.43 -2.90 -8.96
CA THR A 130 -8.69 -2.68 -8.24
C THR A 130 -8.43 -1.78 -7.02
N ILE A 131 -9.45 -1.04 -6.59
CA ILE A 131 -9.38 -0.17 -5.42
C ILE A 131 -10.16 -0.85 -4.29
N GLU A 132 -9.49 -1.07 -3.14
CA GLU A 132 -10.14 -1.42 -1.89
C GLU A 132 -10.44 -0.11 -1.14
N ASN A 133 -11.71 0.19 -0.91
CA ASN A 133 -12.22 1.42 -0.30
C ASN A 133 -12.03 2.69 -1.16
N ASN A 134 -13.11 3.11 -1.79
CA ASN A 134 -13.09 4.30 -2.65
C ASN A 134 -13.03 5.62 -1.89
N THR A 135 -13.44 5.65 -0.62
CA THR A 135 -13.36 6.84 0.24
C THR A 135 -12.29 6.62 1.30
N ILE A 136 -11.37 7.56 1.40
CA ILE A 136 -10.28 7.56 2.38
C ILE A 136 -10.56 8.68 3.36
N ASN A 137 -11.13 8.33 4.53
CA ASN A 137 -11.42 9.30 5.57
C ASN A 137 -10.13 9.92 6.11
N THR A 138 -10.27 11.03 6.81
CA THR A 138 -9.15 11.73 7.46
C THR A 138 -8.24 10.77 8.22
N TYR A 139 -6.95 10.75 7.90
CA TYR A 139 -5.89 9.89 8.48
C TYR A 139 -6.10 8.37 8.31
N GLN A 140 -7.02 7.96 7.44
CA GLN A 140 -7.24 6.55 7.11
C GLN A 140 -6.46 6.13 5.86
N LYS A 141 -6.49 4.82 5.60
CA LYS A 141 -5.80 4.18 4.49
C LYS A 141 -6.77 3.47 3.54
N ALA A 142 -6.44 3.48 2.27
CA ALA A 142 -7.00 2.60 1.25
C ALA A 142 -5.88 1.84 0.55
N PHE A 143 -6.25 0.86 -0.26
CA PHE A 143 -5.28 0.08 -1.02
C PHE A 143 -5.66 0.05 -2.49
N LEU A 144 -4.68 0.34 -3.34
CA LEU A 144 -4.72 0.03 -4.75
C LEU A 144 -4.08 -1.35 -4.94
N VAL A 145 -4.88 -2.33 -5.33
CA VAL A 145 -4.44 -3.70 -5.56
C VAL A 145 -4.07 -3.86 -7.03
N ALA A 146 -2.83 -4.22 -7.32
CA ALA A 146 -2.35 -4.53 -8.65
C ALA A 146 -2.13 -6.03 -8.79
N LYS A 147 -2.96 -6.71 -9.59
CA LYS A 147 -2.81 -8.14 -9.91
C LYS A 147 -2.12 -8.31 -11.25
N PHE A 148 -0.91 -8.90 -11.23
CA PHE A 148 -0.11 -9.16 -12.42
C PHE A 148 -0.61 -10.44 -13.12
N ASN A 149 -0.93 -10.38 -14.41
CA ASN A 149 -1.51 -11.49 -15.16
C ASN A 149 -0.43 -12.47 -15.65
N THR A 150 -0.04 -13.38 -14.80
CA THR A 150 0.98 -14.40 -15.06
C THR A 150 0.47 -15.59 -15.84
N HIS A 151 -0.85 -15.74 -15.98
CA HIS A 151 -1.46 -16.86 -16.71
C HIS A 151 -1.39 -16.67 -18.23
N THR A 152 -1.61 -15.44 -18.69
CA THR A 152 -1.72 -15.12 -20.11
C THR A 152 -0.40 -14.60 -20.69
N PHE A 153 0.33 -13.81 -19.89
CA PHE A 153 1.56 -13.15 -20.35
C PHE A 153 2.81 -13.93 -19.94
N VAL A 154 3.86 -13.79 -20.75
CA VAL A 154 5.19 -14.40 -20.53
C VAL A 154 6.27 -13.41 -20.97
N GLY A 155 7.37 -13.35 -20.22
CA GLY A 155 8.48 -12.44 -20.47
C GLY A 155 8.38 -11.14 -19.67
N LEU A 156 9.12 -10.13 -20.10
CA LEU A 156 9.11 -8.81 -19.45
C LEU A 156 7.84 -8.05 -19.78
N HIS A 157 7.10 -7.71 -18.76
CA HIS A 157 5.89 -6.89 -18.86
C HIS A 157 5.87 -5.82 -17.78
N GLY A 158 5.17 -4.73 -18.06
CA GLY A 158 4.94 -3.65 -17.12
C GLY A 158 3.72 -2.82 -17.50
N ALA A 159 3.11 -2.19 -16.52
CA ALA A 159 1.97 -1.31 -16.69
C ALA A 159 2.13 -0.05 -15.86
N THR A 160 1.61 1.05 -16.41
CA THR A 160 1.33 2.27 -15.65
C THR A 160 -0.14 2.25 -15.26
N LEU A 161 -0.39 2.33 -13.97
CA LEU A 161 -1.73 2.42 -13.39
C LEU A 161 -2.01 3.88 -13.09
N THR A 162 -3.01 4.46 -13.74
CA THR A 162 -3.45 5.83 -13.50
C THR A 162 -4.61 5.79 -12.53
N VAL A 163 -4.40 6.33 -11.33
CA VAL A 163 -5.39 6.43 -10.26
C VAL A 163 -5.99 7.82 -10.29
N SER A 164 -7.30 7.91 -10.38
CA SER A 164 -8.03 9.18 -10.44
C SER A 164 -8.66 9.50 -9.08
N PHE A 165 -8.40 10.68 -8.59
CA PHE A 165 -9.03 11.28 -7.41
C PHE A 165 -10.19 12.18 -7.85
N GLY A 166 -11.26 12.19 -7.05
CA GLY A 166 -12.42 13.04 -7.25
C GLY A 166 -12.48 14.20 -6.24
N ALA A 167 -13.53 14.20 -5.42
CA ALA A 167 -13.67 15.20 -4.36
C ALA A 167 -12.63 15.01 -3.24
N PRO A 168 -12.21 16.12 -2.58
CA PRO A 168 -12.57 17.50 -2.88
C PRO A 168 -11.75 18.12 -4.01
N TYR A 169 -10.60 17.54 -4.38
CA TYR A 169 -9.68 18.05 -5.39
C TYR A 169 -9.38 16.96 -6.43
N PRO A 170 -9.79 17.14 -7.70
CA PRO A 170 -9.45 16.20 -8.76
C PRO A 170 -7.95 16.15 -9.01
N ALA A 171 -7.41 14.94 -9.14
CA ALA A 171 -6.02 14.70 -9.50
C ALA A 171 -5.85 13.31 -10.12
N GLU A 172 -4.75 13.08 -10.81
CA GLU A 172 -4.34 11.77 -11.28
C GLU A 172 -2.93 11.44 -10.79
N VAL A 173 -2.74 10.23 -10.30
CA VAL A 173 -1.43 9.70 -9.90
C VAL A 173 -1.11 8.48 -10.72
N GLN A 174 0.11 8.42 -11.22
CA GLN A 174 0.61 7.28 -11.97
C GLN A 174 1.52 6.43 -11.08
N VAL A 175 1.16 5.17 -10.90
CA VAL A 175 2.01 4.16 -10.27
C VAL A 175 2.42 3.12 -11.29
N ARG A 176 3.63 2.58 -11.17
CA ARG A 176 4.19 1.62 -12.12
C ARG A 176 4.32 0.26 -11.48
N VAL A 177 4.09 -0.76 -12.29
CA VAL A 177 4.37 -2.15 -11.93
C VAL A 177 5.08 -2.82 -13.08
N HIS A 178 6.06 -3.67 -12.80
CA HIS A 178 6.77 -4.42 -13.82
C HIS A 178 7.35 -5.73 -13.26
N GLY A 179 7.69 -6.67 -14.14
CA GLY A 179 8.27 -7.95 -13.75
C GLY A 179 8.54 -8.82 -14.96
N ASN A 180 9.23 -9.95 -14.75
CA ASN A 180 9.54 -10.95 -15.76
C ASN A 180 8.80 -12.26 -15.45
N ILE A 181 7.87 -12.68 -16.32
CA ILE A 181 7.06 -13.89 -16.14
C ILE A 181 7.76 -15.05 -16.86
N ARG A 182 8.22 -16.04 -16.10
CA ARG A 182 8.88 -17.24 -16.66
C ARG A 182 7.85 -18.16 -17.32
N GLY A 183 8.11 -18.56 -18.55
CA GLY A 183 7.29 -19.53 -19.25
C GLY A 183 7.69 -20.98 -18.99
N ASP A 184 8.90 -21.21 -18.47
CA ASP A 184 9.50 -22.52 -18.25
C ASP A 184 9.25 -23.10 -16.84
N VAL A 185 8.87 -22.27 -15.86
CA VAL A 185 8.46 -22.67 -14.51
C VAL A 185 6.98 -22.37 -14.29
N VAL A 186 6.23 -23.35 -13.84
CA VAL A 186 4.79 -23.24 -13.58
C VAL A 186 4.48 -23.74 -12.19
N PHE A 187 3.75 -22.93 -11.40
CA PHE A 187 3.17 -23.33 -10.12
C PHE A 187 1.70 -23.75 -10.31
N SER A 188 1.30 -24.83 -9.68
CA SER A 188 -0.07 -25.34 -9.69
C SER A 188 -0.45 -25.94 -8.32
N PRO A 189 -1.36 -25.29 -7.56
CA PRO A 189 -1.95 -23.97 -7.79
C PRO A 189 -0.90 -22.83 -7.83
N GLY A 190 -1.33 -21.63 -8.22
CA GLY A 190 -0.41 -20.49 -8.40
C GLY A 190 0.08 -19.85 -7.10
N ALA A 191 -0.59 -20.13 -5.98
CA ALA A 191 -0.24 -19.71 -4.62
C ALA A 191 -0.67 -20.78 -3.62
N ILE A 192 -0.20 -20.63 -2.40
CA ILE A 192 -0.61 -21.46 -1.28
C ILE A 192 -1.69 -20.70 -0.50
N GLU A 193 -2.90 -21.25 -0.48
CA GLU A 193 -4.04 -20.64 0.22
C GLU A 193 -4.54 -21.58 1.33
N PHE A 194 -4.27 -21.20 2.57
CA PHE A 194 -4.74 -21.94 3.74
C PHE A 194 -6.22 -21.69 4.05
N GLY A 195 -6.79 -20.60 3.52
CA GLY A 195 -8.14 -20.16 3.82
C GLY A 195 -8.28 -19.71 5.27
N LYS A 196 -9.43 -19.97 5.89
CA LYS A 196 -9.63 -19.72 7.33
C LYS A 196 -9.07 -20.89 8.13
N VAL A 197 -8.19 -20.60 9.07
CA VAL A 197 -7.53 -21.56 9.96
C VAL A 197 -7.72 -21.08 11.39
N ASP A 198 -8.02 -21.98 12.31
CA ASP A 198 -8.12 -21.64 13.72
C ASP A 198 -6.73 -21.44 14.32
N GLU A 199 -6.61 -20.52 15.26
CA GLU A 199 -5.36 -20.25 15.96
C GLU A 199 -4.78 -21.52 16.58
N GLY A 200 -3.53 -21.89 16.19
CA GLY A 200 -2.84 -23.10 16.61
C GLY A 200 -3.27 -24.38 15.87
N GLU A 201 -4.12 -24.27 14.85
CA GLU A 201 -4.44 -25.39 13.98
C GLU A 201 -3.30 -25.64 12.99
N LEU A 202 -2.82 -26.89 12.96
CA LEU A 202 -1.86 -27.32 11.95
C LEU A 202 -2.60 -27.60 10.63
N ARG A 203 -2.26 -26.84 9.59
CA ARG A 203 -2.87 -26.98 8.26
C ARG A 203 -1.78 -27.18 7.22
N GLU A 204 -1.99 -28.11 6.29
CA GLU A 204 -1.08 -28.31 5.16
C GLU A 204 -1.74 -28.00 3.82
N GLN A 205 -0.92 -27.52 2.89
CA GLN A 205 -1.28 -27.31 1.49
C GLN A 205 -0.20 -27.86 0.58
N ARG A 206 -0.62 -28.35 -0.59
CA ARG A 206 0.30 -28.93 -1.58
C ARG A 206 0.30 -28.12 -2.85
N ILE A 207 1.48 -27.99 -3.42
CA ILE A 207 1.69 -27.29 -4.68
C ILE A 207 2.67 -28.09 -5.54
N ASN A 208 2.37 -28.18 -6.83
CA ASN A 208 3.26 -28.77 -7.82
C ASN A 208 4.06 -27.67 -8.51
N VAL A 209 5.36 -27.86 -8.63
CA VAL A 209 6.28 -27.02 -9.39
C VAL A 209 6.75 -27.81 -10.60
N SER A 210 6.33 -27.38 -11.79
CA SER A 210 6.71 -27.98 -13.04
C SER A 210 7.74 -27.11 -13.76
N TYR A 211 8.83 -27.72 -14.20
CA TYR A 211 9.84 -27.07 -15.03
C TYR A 211 9.99 -27.81 -16.36
N ALA A 212 10.06 -27.04 -17.45
CA ALA A 212 10.34 -27.53 -18.80
C ALA A 212 11.58 -26.85 -19.36
N GLY A 213 12.69 -27.62 -19.50
CA GLY A 213 13.96 -27.07 -19.98
C GLY A 213 15.14 -27.98 -19.73
N ARG A 214 16.17 -27.50 -19.03
CA ARG A 214 17.41 -28.25 -18.74
C ARG A 214 17.14 -29.49 -17.89
N ALA A 215 17.76 -30.61 -18.22
CA ALA A 215 17.60 -31.84 -17.47
C ALA A 215 18.25 -31.80 -16.07
N ASP A 216 19.25 -30.93 -15.87
CA ASP A 216 19.97 -30.74 -14.59
C ASP A 216 19.35 -29.68 -13.68
N TRP A 217 18.21 -29.10 -14.09
CA TRP A 217 17.51 -28.10 -13.26
C TRP A 217 17.01 -28.73 -11.98
N LYS A 218 17.17 -28.02 -10.86
CA LYS A 218 16.67 -28.45 -9.55
C LYS A 218 16.32 -27.27 -8.67
N ILE A 219 15.38 -27.49 -7.76
CA ILE A 219 15.18 -26.65 -6.59
C ILE A 219 16.29 -27.01 -5.60
N VAL A 220 17.04 -26.00 -5.17
CA VAL A 220 18.17 -26.17 -4.22
C VAL A 220 17.71 -25.97 -2.80
N ASP A 221 16.80 -25.01 -2.59
CA ASP A 221 16.30 -24.62 -1.29
C ASP A 221 14.97 -23.90 -1.39
N ILE A 222 14.24 -23.81 -0.27
CA ILE A 222 13.04 -23.00 -0.13
C ILE A 222 13.19 -22.20 1.15
N THR A 223 13.29 -20.88 1.02
CA THR A 223 13.50 -19.97 2.13
C THR A 223 12.28 -19.10 2.39
N ASN A 224 12.09 -18.73 3.65
CA ASN A 224 11.10 -17.77 4.11
C ASN A 224 11.72 -16.77 5.10
N ASP A 225 11.12 -15.61 5.27
CA ASP A 225 11.62 -14.55 6.13
C ASP A 225 11.22 -14.75 7.61
N ASN A 226 10.26 -15.66 7.86
CA ASN A 226 9.77 -15.96 9.21
C ASN A 226 9.69 -17.49 9.44
N ASP A 227 9.44 -17.89 10.68
CA ASP A 227 9.40 -19.30 11.11
C ASP A 227 7.94 -19.82 11.21
N TYR A 228 7.05 -19.38 10.35
CA TYR A 228 5.63 -19.77 10.37
C TYR A 228 5.32 -21.01 9.54
N PHE A 229 6.22 -21.39 8.64
CA PHE A 229 6.00 -22.47 7.70
C PHE A 229 7.08 -23.54 7.80
N GLU A 230 6.67 -24.79 7.66
CA GLU A 230 7.53 -25.93 7.40
C GLU A 230 7.27 -26.41 5.97
N VAL A 231 8.35 -26.61 5.20
CA VAL A 231 8.23 -27.01 3.80
C VAL A 231 8.95 -28.31 3.56
N GLU A 232 8.20 -29.32 3.08
CA GLU A 232 8.74 -30.56 2.57
C GLU A 232 8.76 -30.55 1.05
N MET A 233 9.84 -31.00 0.45
CA MET A 233 10.01 -31.05 -1.00
C MET A 233 10.29 -32.48 -1.45
N ALA A 234 9.51 -32.97 -2.41
CA ALA A 234 9.71 -34.27 -3.05
C ALA A 234 9.81 -34.11 -4.56
N GLU A 235 10.93 -34.56 -5.12
CA GLU A 235 11.12 -34.60 -6.57
C GLU A 235 10.41 -35.81 -7.17
N ALA A 236 9.58 -35.59 -8.18
CA ALA A 236 8.97 -36.68 -8.95
C ALA A 236 9.98 -37.28 -9.96
N PRO A 237 9.77 -38.53 -10.44
CA PRO A 237 10.62 -39.11 -11.47
C PRO A 237 10.74 -38.20 -12.67
N ARG A 238 11.99 -37.93 -13.09
CA ARG A 238 12.28 -37.06 -14.23
C ARG A 238 11.87 -37.72 -15.52
N THR A 239 11.25 -36.93 -16.38
CA THR A 239 10.95 -37.32 -17.77
C THR A 239 11.78 -36.43 -18.72
N SER A 240 11.93 -36.84 -19.99
CA SER A 240 12.72 -36.07 -20.94
C SER A 240 12.28 -34.60 -21.02
N GLY A 241 13.15 -33.69 -20.60
CA GLY A 241 12.90 -32.24 -20.64
C GLY A 241 11.91 -31.70 -19.61
N LYS A 242 11.43 -32.53 -18.65
CA LYS A 242 10.51 -32.09 -17.59
C LYS A 242 10.97 -32.53 -16.21
N VAL A 243 10.91 -31.63 -15.28
CA VAL A 243 11.20 -31.85 -13.85
C VAL A 243 9.99 -31.36 -13.06
N ASN A 244 9.51 -32.20 -12.13
CA ASN A 244 8.38 -31.85 -11.29
C ASN A 244 8.76 -32.04 -9.81
N TYR A 245 8.36 -31.07 -8.99
CA TYR A 245 8.45 -31.14 -7.53
C TYR A 245 7.06 -31.03 -6.91
N ASN A 246 6.80 -31.83 -5.90
CA ASN A 246 5.66 -31.66 -5.01
C ASN A 246 6.15 -31.00 -3.72
N LEU A 247 5.66 -29.82 -3.43
CA LEU A 247 5.93 -29.14 -2.19
C LEU A 247 4.73 -29.31 -1.27
N THR A 248 4.98 -29.71 -0.03
CA THR A 248 3.99 -29.71 1.04
C THR A 248 4.36 -28.62 2.02
N VAL A 249 3.53 -27.62 2.17
CA VAL A 249 3.73 -26.50 3.08
C VAL A 249 2.79 -26.64 4.25
N ARG A 250 3.33 -26.71 5.46
CA ARG A 250 2.60 -26.81 6.72
C ARG A 250 2.66 -25.48 7.46
N LEU A 251 1.51 -25.08 7.95
CA LEU A 251 1.38 -23.94 8.85
C LEU A 251 1.71 -24.42 10.27
N LYS A 252 2.63 -23.71 10.96
CA LYS A 252 2.97 -23.99 12.35
C LYS A 252 1.96 -23.37 13.32
N ASP A 253 2.02 -23.74 14.57
CA ASP A 253 1.13 -23.26 15.65
C ASP A 253 1.45 -21.86 16.18
N ASN A 254 2.66 -21.33 15.85
CA ASN A 254 3.15 -20.03 16.28
C ASN A 254 2.75 -18.87 15.34
N VAL A 255 1.90 -19.12 14.36
CA VAL A 255 1.44 -18.08 13.41
C VAL A 255 0.53 -17.10 14.12
N PRO A 256 0.78 -15.78 14.01
CA PRO A 256 -0.03 -14.78 14.65
C PRO A 256 -1.45 -14.73 14.07
N VAL A 257 -2.39 -14.33 14.92
CA VAL A 257 -3.78 -14.08 14.51
C VAL A 257 -3.84 -12.97 13.47
N GLY A 258 -4.70 -13.15 12.47
CA GLY A 258 -4.92 -12.19 11.39
C GLY A 258 -4.67 -12.76 10.01
N PHE A 259 -4.50 -11.87 9.03
CA PHE A 259 -4.25 -12.28 7.66
C PHE A 259 -2.80 -12.69 7.44
N ILE A 260 -2.61 -13.90 6.91
CA ILE A 260 -1.33 -14.36 6.38
C ILE A 260 -1.18 -13.74 4.98
N LYS A 261 -0.13 -12.94 4.80
CA LYS A 261 0.27 -12.36 3.51
C LYS A 261 1.78 -12.47 3.44
N ASP A 262 2.25 -13.64 3.01
CA ASP A 262 3.64 -13.99 3.10
C ASP A 262 4.17 -14.54 1.77
N GLN A 263 5.47 -14.77 1.70
CA GLN A 263 6.13 -15.23 0.49
C GLN A 263 7.24 -16.23 0.84
N LEU A 264 7.15 -17.42 0.28
CA LEU A 264 8.27 -18.34 0.22
C LEU A 264 9.13 -18.02 -1.02
N THR A 265 10.42 -18.21 -0.92
CA THR A 265 11.33 -18.06 -2.06
C THR A 265 11.85 -19.44 -2.47
N VAL A 266 11.44 -19.90 -3.64
CA VAL A 266 11.97 -21.11 -4.27
C VAL A 266 13.32 -20.79 -4.89
N VAL A 267 14.40 -21.35 -4.34
CA VAL A 267 15.77 -21.14 -4.81
C VAL A 267 16.16 -22.27 -5.76
N THR A 268 16.62 -21.91 -6.94
CA THR A 268 16.94 -22.85 -8.01
C THR A 268 18.42 -22.80 -8.41
N ASN A 269 18.88 -23.80 -9.16
CA ASN A 269 20.23 -23.82 -9.74
C ASN A 269 20.31 -23.10 -11.11
N ASP A 270 19.45 -22.13 -11.35
CA ASP A 270 19.51 -21.36 -12.59
C ASP A 270 20.83 -20.59 -12.70
N ARG A 271 21.33 -20.44 -13.94
CA ARG A 271 22.62 -19.78 -14.17
C ARG A 271 22.57 -18.27 -13.99
N ARG A 272 21.39 -17.68 -14.19
CA ARG A 272 21.15 -16.24 -14.06
C ARG A 272 20.66 -15.94 -12.64
N THR A 273 21.34 -15.05 -11.97
CA THR A 273 21.03 -14.67 -10.57
C THR A 273 19.61 -14.15 -10.40
N ASP A 274 19.11 -13.39 -11.38
CA ASP A 274 17.75 -12.84 -11.38
C ASP A 274 16.66 -13.91 -11.55
N SER A 275 17.02 -15.10 -12.00
CA SER A 275 16.11 -16.24 -12.22
C SER A 275 16.23 -17.33 -11.15
N GLN A 276 17.21 -17.22 -10.26
CA GLN A 276 17.46 -18.23 -9.22
C GLN A 276 16.41 -18.22 -8.12
N ARG A 277 15.81 -17.06 -7.83
CA ARG A 277 14.86 -16.86 -6.74
C ARG A 277 13.48 -16.61 -7.33
N ILE A 278 12.55 -17.52 -7.07
CA ILE A 278 11.19 -17.47 -7.60
C ILE A 278 10.22 -17.32 -6.43
N PRO A 279 9.46 -16.22 -6.34
CA PRO A 279 8.52 -16.01 -5.27
C PRO A 279 7.31 -16.96 -5.40
N LEU A 280 6.89 -17.53 -4.28
CA LEU A 280 5.69 -18.32 -4.11
C LEU A 280 4.87 -17.71 -2.99
N PHE A 281 3.72 -17.14 -3.32
CA PHE A 281 2.88 -16.44 -2.36
C PHE A 281 2.10 -17.40 -1.48
N VAL A 282 1.94 -16.99 -0.20
CA VAL A 282 1.20 -17.73 0.82
C VAL A 282 0.14 -16.81 1.42
N GLY A 283 -1.11 -17.27 1.38
CA GLY A 283 -2.27 -16.56 1.91
C GLY A 283 -3.06 -17.37 2.92
N GLY A 284 -3.80 -16.67 3.77
CA GLY A 284 -4.71 -17.28 4.73
C GLY A 284 -5.24 -16.29 5.75
N HIS A 285 -6.08 -16.75 6.66
CA HIS A 285 -6.61 -15.96 7.76
C HIS A 285 -6.68 -16.81 9.03
N VAL A 286 -5.79 -16.51 9.98
CA VAL A 286 -5.81 -17.14 11.31
C VAL A 286 -6.89 -16.46 12.15
N VAL A 287 -7.90 -17.23 12.51
CA VAL A 287 -9.03 -16.77 13.31
C VAL A 287 -8.72 -17.04 14.79
N PRO A 288 -8.81 -16.05 15.67
CA PRO A 288 -8.50 -16.23 17.07
C PRO A 288 -9.44 -17.24 17.74
N GLU A 289 -8.93 -18.01 18.68
CA GLU A 289 -9.75 -18.87 19.55
C GLU A 289 -10.65 -18.04 20.46
N ILE A 290 -10.12 -16.87 20.89
CA ILE A 290 -10.84 -15.93 21.75
C ILE A 290 -10.85 -14.55 21.08
N SER A 291 -12.03 -13.96 20.95
CA SER A 291 -12.24 -12.65 20.32
C SER A 291 -12.92 -11.67 21.25
N VAL A 292 -12.63 -10.38 21.07
CA VAL A 292 -13.24 -9.26 21.82
C VAL A 292 -14.05 -8.39 20.86
N THR A 293 -15.22 -7.99 21.31
CA THR A 293 -16.08 -7.07 20.53
C THR A 293 -16.55 -5.93 21.43
N PRO A 294 -16.32 -4.67 21.05
CA PRO A 294 -15.60 -4.22 19.86
C PRO A 294 -14.06 -4.39 20.00
N GLU A 295 -13.35 -4.54 18.89
CA GLU A 295 -11.86 -4.55 18.88
C GLU A 295 -11.26 -3.18 19.23
N THR A 296 -12.01 -2.10 18.98
CA THR A 296 -11.68 -0.73 19.41
C THR A 296 -12.81 -0.18 20.24
N LEU A 297 -12.53 0.09 21.51
CA LEU A 297 -13.45 0.70 22.45
C LEU A 297 -13.25 2.21 22.43
N VAL A 298 -14.15 2.93 21.75
CA VAL A 298 -14.13 4.39 21.70
C VAL A 298 -14.92 4.95 22.89
N LEU A 299 -14.22 5.65 23.78
CA LEU A 299 -14.82 6.29 24.94
C LEU A 299 -15.32 7.72 24.66
N GLY A 300 -14.87 8.31 23.54
CA GLY A 300 -15.18 9.70 23.18
C GLY A 300 -14.44 10.71 24.07
N ASN A 301 -15.09 11.85 24.32
CA ASN A 301 -14.55 12.91 25.18
C ASN A 301 -14.77 12.55 26.66
N VAL A 302 -13.70 12.46 27.43
CA VAL A 302 -13.71 12.08 28.84
C VAL A 302 -13.08 13.20 29.65
N LYS A 303 -13.70 13.62 30.75
CA LYS A 303 -13.13 14.64 31.65
C LYS A 303 -12.04 14.04 32.52
N ALA A 304 -10.97 14.80 32.74
CA ALA A 304 -9.87 14.42 33.61
C ALA A 304 -10.40 14.02 35.00
N GLY A 305 -9.93 12.87 35.53
CA GLY A 305 -10.32 12.32 36.82
C GLY A 305 -11.71 11.67 36.90
N GLU A 306 -12.57 11.80 35.88
CA GLU A 306 -13.93 11.25 35.90
C GLU A 306 -13.92 9.81 35.28
N PRO A 307 -14.29 8.76 36.07
CA PRO A 307 -14.25 7.39 35.57
C PRO A 307 -15.40 7.14 34.58
N ILE A 308 -15.07 6.43 33.49
CA ILE A 308 -16.04 5.97 32.50
C ILE A 308 -16.01 4.45 32.38
N THR A 309 -17.18 3.81 32.52
CA THR A 309 -17.31 2.35 32.39
C THR A 309 -17.99 1.98 31.11
N LYS A 310 -17.42 1.01 30.38
CA LYS A 310 -18.00 0.40 29.21
C LYS A 310 -17.93 -1.12 29.28
N LYS A 311 -18.86 -1.76 28.56
CA LYS A 311 -18.93 -3.23 28.48
C LYS A 311 -18.36 -3.70 27.18
N VAL A 312 -17.56 -4.76 27.22
CA VAL A 312 -17.06 -5.47 26.05
C VAL A 312 -17.46 -6.94 26.16
N VAL A 313 -17.67 -7.57 25.01
CA VAL A 313 -18.01 -8.99 24.92
C VAL A 313 -16.75 -9.74 24.54
N VAL A 314 -16.36 -10.71 25.37
CA VAL A 314 -15.28 -11.66 25.08
C VAL A 314 -15.89 -13.00 24.77
N ARG A 315 -15.62 -13.52 23.57
CA ARG A 315 -16.19 -14.79 23.11
C ARG A 315 -15.07 -15.77 22.75
N GLY A 316 -15.18 -16.98 23.26
CA GLY A 316 -14.35 -18.12 22.89
C GLY A 316 -15.12 -19.16 22.08
N LYS A 317 -14.41 -19.99 21.34
CA LYS A 317 -14.96 -21.16 20.66
C LYS A 317 -15.25 -22.32 21.62
N LYS A 318 -14.63 -22.31 22.77
CA LYS A 318 -14.79 -23.26 23.87
C LYS A 318 -14.91 -22.48 25.18
N PRO A 319 -15.53 -23.06 26.22
CA PRO A 319 -15.60 -22.41 27.53
C PRO A 319 -14.21 -22.09 28.09
N PHE A 320 -14.03 -20.88 28.64
CA PHE A 320 -12.80 -20.39 29.22
C PHE A 320 -13.08 -19.49 30.42
N LYS A 321 -12.06 -19.16 31.20
CA LYS A 321 -12.10 -18.17 32.29
C LYS A 321 -11.21 -16.99 31.94
N ILE A 322 -11.63 -15.79 32.32
CA ILE A 322 -10.78 -14.61 32.27
C ILE A 322 -9.99 -14.56 33.57
N LEU A 323 -8.67 -14.55 33.45
CA LEU A 323 -7.74 -14.50 34.59
C LEU A 323 -7.34 -13.06 34.92
N ASP A 324 -7.06 -12.25 33.88
CA ASP A 324 -6.59 -10.88 34.03
C ASP A 324 -6.95 -10.02 32.81
N VAL A 325 -7.01 -8.71 33.04
CA VAL A 325 -7.18 -7.68 32.01
C VAL A 325 -6.12 -6.62 32.24
N ASN A 326 -5.05 -6.67 31.44
CA ASN A 326 -3.90 -5.80 31.57
C ASN A 326 -3.95 -4.66 30.55
N CYS A 327 -3.80 -3.43 31.05
CA CYS A 327 -3.83 -2.20 30.24
C CYS A 327 -2.49 -1.43 30.30
N GLY A 328 -1.48 -1.96 30.96
CA GLY A 328 -0.16 -1.31 31.10
C GLY A 328 -0.10 -0.16 32.13
N ASP A 329 -1.23 0.47 32.45
CA ASP A 329 -1.35 1.60 33.37
C ASP A 329 -2.40 1.34 34.44
N ASN A 330 -2.23 1.93 35.63
CA ASN A 330 -3.19 1.83 36.77
C ASN A 330 -4.51 2.58 36.49
N CYS A 331 -4.73 3.07 35.28
CA CYS A 331 -5.91 3.86 34.91
C CYS A 331 -7.15 3.01 34.63
N PHE A 332 -7.01 1.68 34.56
CA PHE A 332 -8.11 0.77 34.24
C PHE A 332 -8.40 -0.18 35.40
N SER A 333 -9.67 -0.44 35.60
CA SER A 333 -10.14 -1.56 36.40
C SER A 333 -11.14 -2.39 35.59
N PHE A 334 -11.27 -3.66 35.92
CA PHE A 334 -12.21 -4.55 35.25
C PHE A 334 -13.05 -5.34 36.23
N ASN A 335 -14.24 -5.72 35.76
CA ASN A 335 -15.13 -6.62 36.49
C ASN A 335 -15.70 -7.67 35.52
N THR A 336 -15.61 -8.94 35.89
CA THR A 336 -16.13 -10.08 35.12
C THR A 336 -16.50 -11.22 36.05
N ASP A 337 -17.34 -12.13 35.58
CA ASP A 337 -17.62 -13.36 36.32
C ASP A 337 -16.42 -14.33 36.25
N GLN A 338 -16.31 -15.22 37.23
CA GLN A 338 -15.22 -16.19 37.36
C GLN A 338 -15.60 -17.59 36.84
N GLU A 339 -16.79 -17.73 36.23
CA GLU A 339 -17.24 -19.00 35.70
C GLU A 339 -16.61 -19.29 34.35
N SER A 340 -16.49 -20.60 34.00
CA SER A 340 -16.02 -20.99 32.66
C SER A 340 -17.19 -20.98 31.69
N LYS A 341 -17.17 -20.04 30.72
CA LYS A 341 -18.23 -19.83 29.73
C LYS A 341 -17.61 -19.55 28.35
N GLU A 342 -18.40 -19.72 27.30
CA GLU A 342 -17.99 -19.31 25.94
C GLU A 342 -18.15 -17.83 25.68
N LEU A 343 -18.90 -17.12 26.54
CA LEU A 343 -19.17 -15.70 26.42
C LEU A 343 -19.07 -15.04 27.79
N HIS A 344 -18.19 -14.04 27.88
CA HIS A 344 -18.03 -13.18 29.05
C HIS A 344 -18.39 -11.75 28.70
N LEU A 345 -19.09 -11.08 29.65
CA LEU A 345 -19.32 -9.67 29.61
C LEU A 345 -18.34 -9.00 30.57
N VAL A 346 -17.37 -8.27 30.02
CA VAL A 346 -16.35 -7.59 30.83
C VAL A 346 -16.67 -6.12 30.92
N GLU A 347 -16.77 -5.60 32.16
CA GLU A 347 -16.89 -4.17 32.42
C GLU A 347 -15.48 -3.59 32.57
N ILE A 348 -15.12 -2.67 31.70
CA ILE A 348 -13.85 -1.95 31.75
C ILE A 348 -14.11 -0.53 32.17
N THR A 349 -13.51 -0.10 33.28
CA THR A 349 -13.59 1.25 33.80
C THR A 349 -12.26 1.96 33.57
N TYR A 350 -12.30 3.02 32.79
CA TYR A 350 -11.17 3.92 32.56
C TYR A 350 -11.26 5.14 33.46
N ARG A 351 -10.19 5.44 34.15
CA ARG A 351 -10.02 6.66 34.93
C ARG A 351 -8.89 7.49 34.32
N PRO A 352 -9.20 8.54 33.55
CA PRO A 352 -8.18 9.38 32.94
C PRO A 352 -7.39 10.14 34.00
N GLY A 353 -6.09 10.34 33.70
CA GLY A 353 -5.24 11.27 34.44
C GLY A 353 -5.57 12.72 34.14
N ASP A 354 -4.82 13.66 34.76
CA ASP A 354 -5.04 15.09 34.64
C ASP A 354 -4.55 15.71 33.31
N GLN A 355 -3.81 14.96 32.50
CA GLN A 355 -3.30 15.44 31.23
C GLN A 355 -4.37 15.36 30.14
N ALA A 356 -4.68 16.50 29.52
CA ALA A 356 -5.57 16.58 28.37
C ALA A 356 -4.87 16.10 27.10
N GLY A 357 -5.63 15.43 26.22
CA GLY A 357 -5.15 14.98 24.90
C GLY A 357 -5.68 13.61 24.49
N PRO A 358 -5.31 13.15 23.29
CA PRO A 358 -5.72 11.85 22.78
C PRO A 358 -5.01 10.71 23.52
N VAL A 359 -5.78 9.72 23.94
CA VAL A 359 -5.31 8.51 24.60
C VAL A 359 -5.62 7.30 23.74
N LYS A 360 -4.63 6.44 23.51
CA LYS A 360 -4.78 5.17 22.81
C LYS A 360 -3.98 4.11 23.55
N VAL A 361 -4.68 3.19 24.20
CA VAL A 361 -4.07 2.16 25.05
C VAL A 361 -4.48 0.77 24.58
N PRO A 362 -3.53 -0.14 24.34
CA PRO A 362 -3.82 -1.54 24.10
C PRO A 362 -4.22 -2.20 25.43
N VAL A 363 -5.28 -3.01 25.40
CA VAL A 363 -5.75 -3.80 26.54
C VAL A 363 -5.63 -5.27 26.17
N THR A 364 -4.97 -6.06 27.01
CA THR A 364 -4.79 -7.50 26.83
C THR A 364 -5.61 -8.25 27.87
N ILE A 365 -6.45 -9.16 27.41
CA ILE A 365 -7.25 -10.06 28.25
C ILE A 365 -6.56 -11.42 28.27
N THR A 366 -6.11 -11.83 29.46
CA THR A 366 -5.48 -13.12 29.71
C THR A 366 -6.52 -14.14 30.17
N THR A 367 -6.44 -15.34 29.63
CA THR A 367 -7.40 -16.41 29.92
C THR A 367 -6.71 -17.66 30.46
N ASP A 368 -7.49 -18.63 30.95
CA ASP A 368 -7.00 -19.95 31.39
C ASP A 368 -6.58 -20.87 30.22
N ARG A 369 -6.75 -20.42 28.97
CA ARG A 369 -6.28 -21.14 27.80
C ARG A 369 -4.80 -20.85 27.59
N PRO A 370 -3.94 -21.88 27.51
CA PRO A 370 -2.50 -21.71 27.32
C PRO A 370 -2.19 -20.89 26.08
N ASN A 371 -1.39 -19.84 26.20
CA ASN A 371 -0.95 -18.98 25.11
C ASN A 371 -2.09 -18.31 24.31
N ARG A 372 -3.31 -18.18 24.90
CA ARG A 372 -4.44 -17.52 24.25
C ARG A 372 -4.79 -16.25 25.01
N THR A 373 -4.57 -15.14 24.35
CA THR A 373 -4.95 -13.80 24.83
C THR A 373 -5.86 -13.14 23.82
N ALA A 374 -6.72 -12.26 24.29
CA ALA A 374 -7.53 -11.42 23.42
C ALA A 374 -7.18 -9.97 23.65
N GLY A 375 -7.10 -9.18 22.60
CA GLY A 375 -6.71 -7.77 22.67
C GLY A 375 -7.80 -6.85 22.16
N LEU A 376 -7.91 -5.67 22.77
CA LEU A 376 -8.67 -4.54 22.24
C LEU A 376 -7.86 -3.26 22.43
N THR A 377 -8.22 -2.23 21.67
CA THR A 377 -7.63 -0.89 21.83
C THR A 377 -8.68 0.04 22.43
N VAL A 378 -8.35 0.72 23.52
CA VAL A 378 -9.18 1.78 24.09
C VAL A 378 -8.70 3.12 23.52
N SER A 379 -9.64 3.93 23.05
CA SER A 379 -9.39 5.26 22.48
C SER A 379 -10.28 6.29 23.16
N ALA A 380 -9.70 7.38 23.66
CA ALA A 380 -10.37 8.48 24.33
C ALA A 380 -9.73 9.82 24.00
N GLU A 381 -10.48 10.91 24.13
CA GLU A 381 -9.98 12.29 24.15
C GLU A 381 -10.20 12.84 25.56
N VAL A 382 -9.12 13.05 26.32
CA VAL A 382 -9.20 13.59 27.68
C VAL A 382 -9.29 15.12 27.58
N ILE A 383 -10.38 15.67 28.14
CA ILE A 383 -10.62 17.12 28.19
C ILE A 383 -10.15 17.63 29.55
N ALA A 384 -9.33 18.70 29.53
CA ALA A 384 -8.93 19.38 30.77
C ALA A 384 -10.16 19.85 31.57
N PRO A 385 -10.12 19.81 32.92
CA PRO A 385 -11.15 20.42 33.71
C PRO A 385 -11.25 21.92 33.34
N PRO A 386 -12.46 22.52 33.33
CA PRO A 386 -12.60 23.93 33.09
C PRO A 386 -11.75 24.70 34.09
N THR A 387 -10.84 25.53 33.58
CA THR A 387 -10.06 26.43 34.44
C THR A 387 -11.07 27.26 35.24
N PRO A 388 -11.02 27.26 36.58
CA PRO A 388 -11.92 28.11 37.36
C PRO A 388 -11.72 29.55 36.89
N PRO A 389 -12.82 30.33 36.75
CA PRO A 389 -12.70 31.72 36.35
C PRO A 389 -11.73 32.39 37.31
N ALA A 390 -10.71 33.05 36.76
CA ALA A 390 -9.77 33.81 37.57
C ALA A 390 -10.55 34.70 38.49
N SER A 391 -10.41 34.46 39.81
CA SER A 391 -11.03 35.27 40.84
C SER A 391 -10.67 36.72 40.56
N GLN A 392 -11.64 37.54 40.24
CA GLN A 392 -11.45 38.97 40.13
C GLN A 392 -10.92 39.41 41.52
N VAL A 393 -9.65 39.69 41.58
CA VAL A 393 -9.06 40.41 42.70
C VAL A 393 -9.66 41.81 42.62
N GLU A 394 -10.72 42.04 43.45
CA GLU A 394 -11.26 43.36 43.69
C GLU A 394 -10.13 44.19 44.34
N VAL A 395 -9.51 45.04 43.54
CA VAL A 395 -8.57 46.02 44.03
C VAL A 395 -9.40 47.10 44.72
N GLU A 396 -9.52 46.98 46.06
CA GLU A 396 -10.05 48.03 46.92
C GLU A 396 -9.16 49.28 46.79
N VAL A 397 -9.65 50.24 46.01
CA VAL A 397 -9.04 51.56 45.93
C VAL A 397 -9.26 52.28 47.27
N GLY A 398 -8.27 52.15 48.16
CA GLY A 398 -8.22 52.93 49.41
C GLY A 398 -8.15 54.40 49.10
N LYS A 399 -9.14 55.15 49.59
CA LYS A 399 -9.18 56.61 49.63
C LYS A 399 -7.96 57.16 50.36
N GLN A 400 -7.06 57.80 49.64
CA GLN A 400 -5.98 58.62 50.21
C GLN A 400 -6.59 59.93 50.74
N SER A 401 -6.62 60.10 52.06
CA SER A 401 -6.82 61.38 52.74
C SER A 401 -5.51 62.18 52.69
N VAL A 402 -5.62 63.34 52.14
CA VAL A 402 -4.62 64.42 52.14
C VAL A 402 -4.42 64.91 53.59
N ILE A 403 -3.18 64.89 54.07
CA ILE A 403 -2.76 65.73 55.23
C ILE A 403 -1.42 66.38 54.82
N GLU A 404 -1.45 67.65 54.93
CA GLU A 404 -0.49 68.72 54.59
C GLU A 404 0.63 68.83 55.62
N SER A 405 1.80 69.19 55.13
CA SER A 405 2.87 70.05 55.69
C SER A 405 3.66 69.58 56.95
N ASN A 406 4.89 69.67 56.82
CA ASN A 406 5.91 70.52 57.36
C ASN A 406 7.21 69.85 57.84
N ASP A 407 8.26 70.31 57.24
CA ASP A 407 9.58 70.73 57.79
C ASP A 407 10.56 69.73 58.41
N ALA A 408 11.68 69.78 57.80
CA ALA A 408 13.02 70.04 58.37
C ALA A 408 13.91 68.87 58.84
N GLN A 409 14.98 68.82 58.12
CA GLN A 409 16.35 68.75 58.64
C GLN A 409 17.01 67.45 59.06
N VAL A 410 18.05 67.19 58.33
CA VAL A 410 19.46 67.02 58.73
C VAL A 410 19.99 65.65 59.15
N ALA A 411 21.07 65.36 58.41
CA ALA A 411 22.30 64.66 58.82
C ALA A 411 22.28 63.12 58.99
N GLU A 412 23.00 62.47 58.17
CA GLU A 412 24.47 62.22 58.23
C GLU A 412 24.82 60.87 58.87
N THR A 413 25.70 60.27 58.22
CA THR A 413 26.72 59.25 58.59
C THR A 413 26.36 57.77 58.63
N ALA A 414 26.99 57.16 57.77
CA ALA A 414 28.19 56.32 57.82
C ALA A 414 28.03 54.87 58.24
N SER A 415 28.43 54.05 57.37
CA SER A 415 29.47 53.04 57.36
C SER A 415 29.23 51.69 58.04
N VAL A 416 29.61 50.70 57.23
CA VAL A 416 30.44 49.55 57.57
C VAL A 416 29.76 48.40 58.34
N GLN A 417 29.48 47.34 57.74
CA GLN A 417 30.23 46.07 57.58
C GLN A 417 29.50 45.08 56.68
#